data_75367dfb204e29ed5233081422bf937f
#
_entry.id   75367dfb204e29ed5233081422bf937f
#
_cell.length_a   1.000
_cell.length_b   1.000
_cell.length_c   1.000
_cell.angle_alpha   90.00
_cell.angle_beta   90.00
_cell.angle_gamma   90.00
#
_symmetry.space_group_name_H-M   'P 1'
#
loop_
_entity.id
_entity.type
_entity.pdbx_description
1 polymer ?
#
loop_
_entity_poly.entity_id
_entity_poly.type
_entity_poly.pdbx_seq_one_letter_code
_entity_poly.pdbx_strand_id
1 'polypeptide(L)'
;MVLALAGCSTGDTGDATPGAAAEPADEASGPAATPSVEASAGGGGGDYDIAFVQGVAGDEFYITMQCGIEEAAAELGVTVSTQGAQEFDPTLQTPIVDSVVAAAPDALLIAPTDVTAMRRPIQAAIDAGIEVVLVDTTLEDPSGVVSQIASDNIGGGAAAFDAIESANPDGGKVLVIGVEPGISTTDARAEGFEAAVAENPAFTSLGVQYSQNQPARAAEIVTGALQADPDIVGIFAANLFAAEGAATGIRQAGVEGITVVGFDAGPAQVEALQAGTVQALVAQEPANIGRQGVEQAIAQLNGEETEPEIQTGFTIITAENVDTPEGQEAAYRAEC
;
A
#
# COMPACT_ATOMS: atom_id res chain seq x y z
N MET A 1 8.06 -44.80 35.05
CA MET A 1 9.35 -45.43 34.86
C MET A 1 10.31 -44.30 34.51
N VAL A 2 10.77 -43.56 35.45
CA VAL A 2 11.92 -43.60 36.38
C VAL A 2 13.26 -43.74 35.65
N LEU A 3 14.07 -42.73 35.71
CA LEU A 3 15.44 -42.47 36.15
C LEU A 3 16.02 -41.28 35.34
N ALA A 4 16.33 -40.13 35.80
CA ALA A 4 17.26 -39.56 36.81
C ALA A 4 18.74 -40.05 36.75
N LEU A 5 19.65 -39.05 36.60
CA LEU A 5 21.01 -38.94 37.23
C LEU A 5 21.78 -37.87 36.43
N ALA A 6 22.06 -36.64 36.83
CA ALA A 6 22.98 -36.15 37.87
C ALA A 6 24.49 -36.45 37.64
N GLY A 7 25.28 -35.41 37.56
CA GLY A 7 26.74 -35.45 37.54
C GLY A 7 27.38 -34.07 37.58
N CYS A 8 27.74 -33.58 38.77
CA CYS A 8 28.62 -32.43 39.10
C CYS A 8 30.10 -32.78 38.94
N SER A 9 30.95 -31.76 38.70
CA SER A 9 32.32 -31.60 39.30
C SER A 9 32.94 -30.29 38.78
N THR A 10 33.07 -29.23 39.53
CA THR A 10 34.04 -28.79 40.52
C THR A 10 35.50 -28.59 40.07
N GLY A 11 35.93 -27.35 40.30
CA GLY A 11 37.31 -26.96 40.68
C GLY A 11 38.09 -26.28 39.55
N ASP A 12 38.90 -25.29 39.73
CA ASP A 12 39.58 -24.78 40.92
C ASP A 12 40.20 -23.40 40.62
N THR A 13 40.53 -22.69 41.60
CA THR A 13 41.13 -21.42 41.95
C THR A 13 42.53 -21.09 41.37
N GLY A 14 42.82 -19.76 41.38
CA GLY A 14 44.20 -19.19 41.37
C GLY A 14 44.22 -17.76 40.83
N ASP A 15 44.03 -16.78 41.57
CA ASP A 15 44.77 -15.89 42.50
C ASP A 15 46.14 -15.39 41.96
N ALA A 16 46.27 -14.06 41.88
CA ALA A 16 47.32 -13.19 42.34
C ALA A 16 47.50 -11.87 41.58
N THR A 17 47.25 -10.79 42.27
CA THR A 17 47.73 -9.41 42.09
C THR A 17 49.17 -9.24 42.63
N PRO A 18 49.83 -8.06 42.64
CA PRO A 18 49.74 -6.75 42.00
C PRO A 18 51.14 -6.12 41.67
N GLY A 19 51.08 -4.85 41.17
CA GLY A 19 52.25 -3.94 41.23
C GLY A 19 52.38 -3.03 40.03
N ALA A 20 52.33 -1.83 40.10
CA ALA A 20 52.80 -0.66 40.80
C ALA A 20 53.10 0.47 39.79
N ALA A 21 52.56 1.58 40.11
CA ALA A 21 52.75 2.98 39.74
C ALA A 21 54.05 3.47 39.08
N ALA A 22 53.87 4.51 38.19
CA ALA A 22 54.64 5.75 38.20
C ALA A 22 54.02 6.81 37.22
N GLU A 23 53.62 7.96 37.75
CA GLU A 23 53.54 9.29 37.10
C GLU A 23 54.88 10.02 37.33
N PRO A 24 55.05 11.29 36.87
CA PRO A 24 54.59 12.10 35.70
C PRO A 24 55.73 12.84 34.97
N ALA A 25 55.47 13.54 33.86
CA ALA A 25 56.17 14.78 33.45
C ALA A 25 55.44 15.43 32.25
N ASP A 26 55.11 16.48 32.32
CA ASP A 26 54.87 17.91 32.23
C ASP A 26 55.40 18.53 30.91
N GLU A 27 54.59 19.57 30.46
CA GLU A 27 54.86 20.67 29.55
C GLU A 27 55.00 20.47 28.03
N ALA A 28 54.02 21.06 27.25
CA ALA A 28 54.24 22.37 26.58
C ALA A 28 53.07 22.77 25.68
N SER A 29 52.57 23.97 25.92
CA SER A 29 51.53 24.70 25.20
C SER A 29 51.97 25.09 23.79
N GLY A 30 51.06 24.96 22.82
CA GLY A 30 51.06 25.65 21.52
C GLY A 30 49.66 25.70 20.97
N PRO A 31 49.12 26.86 20.52
CA PRO A 31 47.75 26.98 20.04
C PRO A 31 47.61 26.36 18.66
N ALA A 32 46.87 25.25 18.57
CA ALA A 32 46.48 24.65 17.31
C ALA A 32 45.27 25.42 16.76
N ALA A 33 45.41 25.89 15.54
CA ALA A 33 44.41 26.53 14.73
C ALA A 33 43.17 25.57 14.56
N THR A 34 41.99 26.05 14.92
CA THR A 34 40.72 25.46 14.57
C THR A 34 40.51 25.53 13.05
N PRO A 35 40.33 24.40 12.37
CA PRO A 35 39.77 24.46 11.03
C PRO A 35 38.28 24.85 11.13
N SER A 36 37.96 26.03 10.60
CA SER A 36 36.57 26.40 10.29
C SER A 36 36.08 25.42 9.24
N VAL A 37 35.25 24.51 9.64
CA VAL A 37 34.43 23.75 8.70
C VAL A 37 33.33 24.70 8.27
N GLU A 38 33.43 25.22 7.06
CA GLU A 38 32.32 25.84 6.38
C GLU A 38 31.23 24.77 6.25
N ALA A 39 30.14 24.95 6.99
CA ALA A 39 28.91 24.16 6.81
C ALA A 39 28.42 24.45 5.40
N SER A 40 28.58 23.47 4.52
CA SER A 40 27.88 23.42 3.25
C SER A 40 26.41 23.30 3.58
N ALA A 41 25.64 24.35 3.30
CA ALA A 41 24.18 24.31 3.31
C ALA A 41 23.73 23.41 2.13
N GLY A 42 23.60 22.14 2.41
CA GLY A 42 22.94 21.14 1.57
C GLY A 42 21.69 20.69 2.29
N GLY A 43 20.54 20.72 1.62
CA GLY A 43 19.17 20.50 2.01
C GLY A 43 18.94 19.75 3.32
N GLY A 44 18.18 20.40 4.22
CA GLY A 44 17.89 19.88 5.55
C GLY A 44 16.95 18.68 5.52
N GLY A 45 17.51 17.48 5.45
CA GLY A 45 16.88 16.29 5.97
C GLY A 45 17.41 16.12 7.39
N GLY A 46 16.56 16.21 8.42
CA GLY A 46 16.89 15.77 9.77
C GLY A 46 17.07 14.25 9.79
N ASP A 47 17.73 13.73 10.85
CA ASP A 47 17.74 12.27 11.14
C ASP A 47 16.32 11.85 11.61
N TYR A 48 15.34 11.80 10.66
CA TYR A 48 13.97 11.41 10.98
C TYR A 48 13.76 9.93 10.76
N ASP A 49 12.96 9.33 11.66
CA ASP A 49 12.49 7.96 11.57
C ASP A 49 11.02 7.92 11.13
N ILE A 50 10.73 7.27 10.01
CA ILE A 50 9.39 7.12 9.46
C ILE A 50 8.96 5.66 9.59
N ALA A 51 7.73 5.43 10.04
CA ALA A 51 7.10 4.12 9.95
C ALA A 51 6.14 4.10 8.76
N PHE A 52 6.13 3.01 7.98
CA PHE A 52 5.10 2.73 6.99
C PHE A 52 4.29 1.51 7.42
N VAL A 53 2.96 1.68 7.53
CA VAL A 53 2.02 0.59 7.82
C VAL A 53 1.17 0.34 6.60
N GLN A 54 1.46 -0.78 5.93
CA GLN A 54 0.73 -1.25 4.75
C GLN A 54 -0.70 -1.67 5.11
N GLY A 55 -1.63 -1.61 4.15
CA GLY A 55 -2.96 -2.17 4.30
C GLY A 55 -2.92 -3.69 4.42
N VAL A 56 -2.13 -4.35 3.57
CA VAL A 56 -1.84 -5.78 3.66
C VAL A 56 -0.42 -6.06 3.18
N ALA A 57 0.28 -6.96 3.87
CA ALA A 57 1.62 -7.37 3.51
C ALA A 57 1.61 -8.34 2.32
N GLY A 58 2.55 -8.17 1.40
CA GLY A 58 2.73 -9.07 0.26
C GLY A 58 1.85 -8.76 -0.96
N ASP A 59 1.10 -7.67 -0.93
CA ASP A 59 0.40 -7.12 -2.09
C ASP A 59 1.36 -6.26 -2.91
N GLU A 60 1.46 -6.50 -4.20
CA GLU A 60 2.39 -5.81 -5.10
C GLU A 60 2.12 -4.30 -5.21
N PHE A 61 0.89 -3.85 -4.96
CA PHE A 61 0.58 -2.43 -4.83
C PHE A 61 1.36 -1.81 -3.68
N TYR A 62 1.27 -2.39 -2.47
CA TYR A 62 2.00 -1.88 -1.30
C TYR A 62 3.51 -2.13 -1.39
N ILE A 63 3.98 -3.18 -2.06
CA ILE A 63 5.40 -3.39 -2.35
C ILE A 63 5.90 -2.25 -3.25
N THR A 64 5.18 -1.92 -4.31
CA THR A 64 5.56 -0.83 -5.22
C THR A 64 5.53 0.53 -4.51
N MET A 65 4.56 0.76 -3.63
CA MET A 65 4.50 1.95 -2.77
C MET A 65 5.71 2.02 -1.84
N GLN A 66 6.07 0.91 -1.20
CA GLN A 66 7.26 0.81 -0.37
C GLN A 66 8.53 1.18 -1.15
N CYS A 67 8.68 0.71 -2.40
CA CYS A 67 9.82 1.09 -3.25
C CYS A 67 9.89 2.61 -3.43
N GLY A 68 8.77 3.26 -3.71
CA GLY A 68 8.72 4.73 -3.82
C GLY A 68 9.06 5.46 -2.51
N ILE A 69 8.60 4.91 -1.37
CA ILE A 69 8.94 5.41 -0.03
C ILE A 69 10.44 5.27 0.23
N GLU A 70 11.03 4.11 -0.03
CA GLU A 70 12.46 3.84 0.19
C GLU A 70 13.36 4.70 -0.71
N GLU A 71 12.96 4.90 -1.97
CA GLU A 71 13.64 5.79 -2.91
C GLU A 71 13.63 7.24 -2.41
N ALA A 72 12.46 7.76 -2.01
CA ALA A 72 12.32 9.11 -1.47
C ALA A 72 13.08 9.29 -0.14
N ALA A 73 13.02 8.30 0.74
CA ALA A 73 13.74 8.31 2.01
C ALA A 73 15.27 8.36 1.81
N ALA A 74 15.80 7.61 0.85
CA ALA A 74 17.21 7.62 0.50
C ALA A 74 17.66 9.00 -0.06
N GLU A 75 16.81 9.63 -0.90
CA GLU A 75 17.08 10.97 -1.44
C GLU A 75 17.07 12.05 -0.36
N LEU A 76 16.16 11.93 0.63
CA LEU A 76 15.99 12.91 1.71
C LEU A 76 16.86 12.63 2.95
N GLY A 77 17.51 11.45 2.99
CA GLY A 77 18.42 11.07 4.07
C GLY A 77 17.70 10.68 5.38
N VAL A 78 16.50 10.11 5.27
CA VAL A 78 15.68 9.63 6.40
C VAL A 78 15.62 8.10 6.44
N THR A 79 15.26 7.53 7.60
CA THR A 79 15.10 6.08 7.73
C THR A 79 13.63 5.68 7.66
N VAL A 80 13.34 4.50 7.11
CA VAL A 80 11.99 3.95 7.02
C VAL A 80 11.95 2.53 7.55
N SER A 81 10.91 2.23 8.33
CA SER A 81 10.56 0.87 8.74
C SER A 81 9.18 0.52 8.19
N THR A 82 9.03 -0.68 7.60
CA THR A 82 7.77 -1.12 7.00
C THR A 82 7.19 -2.30 7.76
N GLN A 83 5.88 -2.26 8.02
CA GLN A 83 5.10 -3.33 8.61
C GLN A 83 3.73 -3.43 7.91
N GLY A 84 3.10 -4.62 7.94
CA GLY A 84 1.76 -4.83 7.39
C GLY A 84 1.09 -6.06 8.00
N ALA A 85 -0.23 -6.03 8.09
CA ALA A 85 -1.01 -7.19 8.49
C ALA A 85 -1.06 -8.22 7.36
N GLN A 86 -1.37 -9.49 7.68
CA GLN A 86 -1.45 -10.56 6.68
C GLN A 86 -2.79 -10.55 5.92
N GLU A 87 -3.80 -9.85 6.45
CA GLU A 87 -5.11 -9.67 5.85
C GLU A 87 -5.49 -8.18 5.96
N PHE A 88 -6.32 -7.70 5.06
CA PHE A 88 -6.82 -6.33 5.07
C PHE A 88 -7.94 -6.22 6.12
N ASP A 89 -7.55 -6.15 7.41
CA ASP A 89 -8.44 -6.24 8.57
C ASP A 89 -7.98 -5.27 9.68
N PRO A 90 -8.85 -4.35 10.16
CA PRO A 90 -8.51 -3.39 11.20
C PRO A 90 -8.17 -4.04 12.55
N THR A 91 -8.65 -5.25 12.83
CA THR A 91 -8.32 -5.97 14.07
C THR A 91 -6.89 -6.50 14.06
N LEU A 92 -6.35 -6.78 12.88
CA LEU A 92 -4.96 -7.18 12.68
C LEU A 92 -4.02 -5.96 12.51
N GLN A 93 -4.52 -4.87 11.94
CA GLN A 93 -3.72 -3.65 11.75
C GLN A 93 -3.55 -2.85 13.06
N THR A 94 -4.57 -2.80 13.93
CA THR A 94 -4.52 -2.05 15.19
C THR A 94 -3.32 -2.39 16.07
N PRO A 95 -2.97 -3.67 16.36
CA PRO A 95 -1.78 -4.00 17.15
C PRO A 95 -0.46 -3.55 16.52
N ILE A 96 -0.41 -3.45 15.19
CA ILE A 96 0.76 -2.95 14.47
C ILE A 96 0.91 -1.45 14.73
N VAL A 97 -0.19 -0.69 14.62
CA VAL A 97 -0.19 0.75 14.94
C VAL A 97 0.18 0.99 16.41
N ASP A 98 -0.35 0.19 17.35
CA ASP A 98 0.03 0.27 18.76
C ASP A 98 1.55 0.05 18.97
N SER A 99 2.14 -0.88 18.22
CA SER A 99 3.59 -1.13 18.25
C SER A 99 4.38 0.04 17.68
N VAL A 100 3.90 0.66 16.59
CA VAL A 100 4.51 1.85 15.99
C VAL A 100 4.45 3.03 16.96
N VAL A 101 3.30 3.26 17.61
CA VAL A 101 3.15 4.31 18.65
C VAL A 101 4.14 4.09 19.81
N ALA A 102 4.32 2.84 20.23
CA ALA A 102 5.30 2.51 21.28
C ALA A 102 6.75 2.71 20.85
N ALA A 103 7.06 2.57 19.57
CA ALA A 103 8.40 2.84 19.00
C ALA A 103 8.68 4.34 18.83
N ALA A 104 7.62 5.18 18.81
CA ALA A 104 7.65 6.63 18.70
C ALA A 104 8.51 7.17 17.52
N PRO A 105 8.21 6.79 16.27
CA PRO A 105 8.84 7.40 15.11
C PRO A 105 8.42 8.87 14.99
N ASP A 106 9.13 9.65 14.17
CA ASP A 106 8.77 11.05 13.92
C ASP A 106 7.49 11.16 13.06
N ALA A 107 7.31 10.24 12.10
CA ALA A 107 6.11 10.18 11.27
C ALA A 107 5.63 8.75 11.01
N LEU A 108 4.33 8.64 10.71
CA LEU A 108 3.64 7.43 10.32
C LEU A 108 2.93 7.65 8.98
N LEU A 109 3.36 6.91 7.96
CA LEU A 109 2.60 6.71 6.74
C LEU A 109 1.73 5.47 6.93
N ILE A 110 0.43 5.56 6.69
CA ILE A 110 -0.48 4.43 6.91
C ILE A 110 -1.57 4.36 5.85
N ALA A 111 -1.85 3.14 5.38
CA ALA A 111 -3.05 2.80 4.62
C ALA A 111 -4.07 2.17 5.59
N PRO A 112 -5.04 2.94 6.15
CA PRO A 112 -6.02 2.39 7.07
C PRO A 112 -6.93 1.36 6.41
N THR A 113 -7.12 0.22 7.06
CA THR A 113 -7.90 -0.90 6.53
C THR A 113 -9.42 -0.76 6.70
N ASP A 114 -9.89 0.29 7.40
CA ASP A 114 -11.30 0.64 7.53
C ASP A 114 -11.43 2.12 7.90
N VAL A 115 -12.37 2.82 7.25
CA VAL A 115 -12.55 4.28 7.39
C VAL A 115 -12.96 4.73 8.79
N THR A 116 -13.56 3.86 9.59
CA THR A 116 -14.10 4.15 10.92
C THR A 116 -13.28 3.48 12.03
N ALA A 117 -13.02 2.17 11.90
CA ALA A 117 -12.36 1.38 12.93
C ALA A 117 -10.91 1.85 13.19
N MET A 118 -10.21 2.31 12.14
CA MET A 118 -8.83 2.77 12.27
C MET A 118 -8.69 4.21 12.79
N ARG A 119 -9.81 4.94 12.97
CA ARG A 119 -9.76 6.31 13.51
C ARG A 119 -9.12 6.38 14.90
N ARG A 120 -9.45 5.44 15.82
CA ARG A 120 -8.90 5.44 17.19
C ARG A 120 -7.41 5.11 17.26
N PRO A 121 -6.91 4.04 16.62
CA PRO A 121 -5.47 3.77 16.56
C PRO A 121 -4.67 4.95 15.99
N ILE A 122 -5.15 5.54 14.90
CA ILE A 122 -4.49 6.68 14.25
C ILE A 122 -4.52 7.92 15.15
N GLN A 123 -5.65 8.19 15.83
CA GLN A 123 -5.71 9.27 16.82
C GLN A 123 -4.69 9.07 17.95
N ALA A 124 -4.47 7.83 18.40
CA ALA A 124 -3.47 7.56 19.44
C ALA A 124 -2.04 7.88 18.96
N ALA A 125 -1.73 7.68 17.69
CA ALA A 125 -0.45 8.10 17.10
C ALA A 125 -0.32 9.64 17.08
N ILE A 126 -1.39 10.35 16.66
CA ILE A 126 -1.42 11.83 16.66
C ILE A 126 -1.28 12.37 18.09
N ASP A 127 -2.00 11.81 19.07
CA ASP A 127 -1.93 12.22 20.48
C ASP A 127 -0.55 11.95 21.12
N ALA A 128 0.21 11.00 20.56
CA ALA A 128 1.59 10.73 20.95
C ALA A 128 2.61 11.70 20.29
N GLY A 129 2.15 12.59 19.40
CA GLY A 129 2.99 13.57 18.70
C GLY A 129 3.68 13.04 17.46
N ILE A 130 3.18 11.94 16.88
CA ILE A 130 3.65 11.37 15.62
C ILE A 130 2.91 12.08 14.48
N GLU A 131 3.64 12.57 13.48
CA GLU A 131 3.04 13.17 12.29
C GLU A 131 2.45 12.07 11.39
N VAL A 132 1.15 12.14 11.09
CA VAL A 132 0.45 11.06 10.37
C VAL A 132 0.07 11.50 8.97
N VAL A 133 0.46 10.71 7.97
CA VAL A 133 0.05 10.84 6.57
C VAL A 133 -0.74 9.59 6.16
N LEU A 134 -1.93 9.79 5.63
CA LEU A 134 -2.71 8.69 5.04
C LEU A 134 -2.26 8.48 3.60
N VAL A 135 -1.97 7.25 3.23
CA VAL A 135 -1.59 6.86 1.87
C VAL A 135 -2.54 5.79 1.36
N ASP A 136 -2.94 5.86 0.08
CA ASP A 136 -3.91 4.98 -0.57
C ASP A 136 -5.33 5.13 -0.02
N THR A 137 -5.59 4.63 1.18
CA THR A 137 -6.89 4.67 1.84
C THR A 137 -6.98 5.83 2.83
N THR A 138 -8.20 6.24 3.14
CA THR A 138 -8.46 7.37 4.06
C THR A 138 -9.43 6.99 5.19
N LEU A 139 -9.71 7.94 6.06
CA LEU A 139 -10.68 7.85 7.15
C LEU A 139 -11.94 8.65 6.81
N GLU A 140 -13.08 8.28 7.42
CA GLU A 140 -14.31 9.10 7.36
C GLU A 140 -14.08 10.49 8.01
N ASP A 141 -13.29 10.55 9.08
CA ASP A 141 -12.84 11.79 9.72
C ASP A 141 -11.30 11.81 9.77
N PRO A 142 -10.62 12.44 8.79
CA PRO A 142 -9.16 12.55 8.74
C PRO A 142 -8.60 13.71 9.56
N SER A 143 -9.39 14.36 10.43
CA SER A 143 -8.93 15.50 11.21
C SER A 143 -7.70 15.16 12.04
N GLY A 144 -6.68 16.03 11.96
CA GLY A 144 -5.42 15.89 12.67
C GLY A 144 -4.33 15.13 11.91
N VAL A 145 -4.60 14.57 10.72
CA VAL A 145 -3.54 14.07 9.83
C VAL A 145 -2.91 15.21 9.05
N VAL A 146 -1.68 15.03 8.63
CA VAL A 146 -0.89 16.00 7.85
C VAL A 146 -1.42 16.10 6.42
N SER A 147 -1.62 14.95 5.78
CA SER A 147 -2.04 14.85 4.39
C SER A 147 -2.74 13.52 4.13
N GLN A 148 -3.54 13.47 3.06
CA GLN A 148 -4.14 12.28 2.51
C GLN A 148 -3.76 12.19 1.03
N ILE A 149 -3.18 11.05 0.63
CA ILE A 149 -2.69 10.86 -0.74
C ILE A 149 -3.32 9.59 -1.30
N ALA A 150 -4.18 9.74 -2.29
CA ALA A 150 -4.90 8.64 -2.93
C ALA A 150 -5.01 8.84 -4.44
N SER A 151 -5.27 7.77 -5.17
CA SER A 151 -5.59 7.85 -6.59
C SER A 151 -6.97 8.45 -6.84
N ASP A 152 -7.23 8.92 -8.05
CA ASP A 152 -8.58 9.23 -8.52
C ASP A 152 -9.42 7.95 -8.65
N ASN A 153 -9.91 7.46 -7.51
CA ASN A 153 -10.64 6.20 -7.42
C ASN A 153 -12.02 6.27 -8.11
N ILE A 154 -12.70 7.41 -8.02
CA ILE A 154 -14.00 7.62 -8.72
C ILE A 154 -13.76 7.64 -10.23
N GLY A 155 -12.82 8.44 -10.72
CA GLY A 155 -12.48 8.48 -12.14
C GLY A 155 -11.99 7.14 -12.68
N GLY A 156 -11.19 6.42 -11.89
CA GLY A 156 -10.71 5.08 -12.25
C GLY A 156 -11.84 4.04 -12.33
N GLY A 157 -12.84 4.12 -11.45
CA GLY A 157 -14.06 3.30 -11.54
C GLY A 157 -14.89 3.61 -12.79
N ALA A 158 -15.08 4.89 -13.12
CA ALA A 158 -15.75 5.30 -14.34
C ALA A 158 -14.98 4.83 -15.59
N ALA A 159 -13.66 4.97 -15.63
CA ALA A 159 -12.83 4.51 -16.73
C ALA A 159 -12.87 2.98 -16.91
N ALA A 160 -13.05 2.23 -15.83
CA ALA A 160 -13.28 0.79 -15.93
C ALA A 160 -14.60 0.45 -16.63
N PHE A 161 -15.66 1.23 -16.38
CA PHE A 161 -16.91 1.06 -17.12
C PHE A 161 -16.75 1.45 -18.58
N ASP A 162 -16.09 2.57 -18.90
CA ASP A 162 -15.83 3.00 -20.28
C ASP A 162 -15.13 1.91 -21.11
N ALA A 163 -14.20 1.18 -20.49
CA ALA A 163 -13.54 0.06 -21.15
C ALA A 163 -14.49 -1.12 -21.41
N ILE A 164 -15.41 -1.43 -20.48
CA ILE A 164 -16.44 -2.46 -20.66
C ILE A 164 -17.44 -2.04 -21.73
N GLU A 165 -17.92 -0.79 -21.68
CA GLU A 165 -18.85 -0.23 -22.64
C GLU A 165 -18.28 -0.28 -24.08
N SER A 166 -17.04 0.15 -24.24
CA SER A 166 -16.36 0.15 -25.55
C SER A 166 -16.27 -1.25 -26.16
N ALA A 167 -16.08 -2.28 -25.32
CA ALA A 167 -16.03 -3.67 -25.76
C ALA A 167 -17.42 -4.29 -26.00
N ASN A 168 -18.48 -3.71 -25.45
CA ASN A 168 -19.86 -4.25 -25.48
C ASN A 168 -20.87 -3.20 -25.95
N PRO A 169 -20.81 -2.73 -27.20
CA PRO A 169 -21.64 -1.62 -27.69
C PRO A 169 -23.16 -1.91 -27.70
N ASP A 170 -23.54 -3.18 -27.62
CA ASP A 170 -24.94 -3.60 -27.54
C ASP A 170 -25.52 -3.55 -26.12
N GLY A 171 -24.66 -3.25 -25.12
CA GLY A 171 -25.02 -3.26 -23.70
C GLY A 171 -25.08 -4.65 -23.10
N GLY A 172 -25.59 -4.74 -21.86
CA GLY A 172 -25.74 -5.98 -21.12
C GLY A 172 -25.68 -5.79 -19.61
N LYS A 173 -25.49 -6.88 -18.88
CA LYS A 173 -25.35 -6.82 -17.43
C LYS A 173 -23.89 -6.75 -17.02
N VAL A 174 -23.60 -5.97 -15.98
CA VAL A 174 -22.25 -5.80 -15.43
C VAL A 174 -22.25 -6.08 -13.93
N LEU A 175 -21.11 -6.57 -13.43
CA LEU A 175 -20.93 -6.96 -12.03
C LEU A 175 -19.66 -6.32 -11.49
N VAL A 176 -19.71 -5.80 -10.27
CA VAL A 176 -18.53 -5.33 -9.54
C VAL A 176 -18.10 -6.37 -8.50
N ILE A 177 -16.79 -6.67 -8.46
CA ILE A 177 -16.17 -7.46 -7.40
C ILE A 177 -15.35 -6.53 -6.53
N GLY A 178 -15.90 -6.17 -5.37
CA GLY A 178 -15.25 -5.34 -4.34
C GLY A 178 -14.55 -6.16 -3.28
N VAL A 179 -13.96 -5.48 -2.31
CA VAL A 179 -13.27 -6.08 -1.17
C VAL A 179 -14.24 -6.28 0.00
N GLU A 180 -14.56 -5.21 0.70
CA GLU A 180 -15.52 -5.11 1.79
C GLU A 180 -16.08 -3.70 1.83
N PRO A 181 -17.30 -3.48 2.37
CA PRO A 181 -17.79 -2.12 2.61
C PRO A 181 -16.94 -1.41 3.67
N GLY A 182 -16.70 -0.10 3.49
CA GLY A 182 -15.94 0.72 4.43
C GLY A 182 -14.44 0.81 4.12
N ILE A 183 -14.03 0.39 2.92
CA ILE A 183 -12.69 0.65 2.39
C ILE A 183 -12.83 1.82 1.39
N SER A 184 -12.26 2.97 1.73
CA SER A 184 -12.46 4.23 1.00
C SER A 184 -12.21 4.12 -0.50
N THR A 185 -11.14 3.43 -0.90
CA THR A 185 -10.73 3.30 -2.30
C THR A 185 -11.67 2.41 -3.10
N THR A 186 -11.96 1.21 -2.63
CA THR A 186 -12.80 0.25 -3.37
C THR A 186 -14.27 0.66 -3.38
N ASP A 187 -14.75 1.34 -2.33
CA ASP A 187 -16.08 1.93 -2.30
C ASP A 187 -16.19 3.07 -3.34
N ALA A 188 -15.19 3.96 -3.43
CA ALA A 188 -15.16 5.04 -4.42
C ALA A 188 -15.04 4.52 -5.86
N ARG A 189 -14.26 3.45 -6.09
CA ARG A 189 -14.18 2.77 -7.41
C ARG A 189 -15.52 2.21 -7.83
N ALA A 190 -16.23 1.54 -6.90
CA ALA A 190 -17.55 1.01 -7.15
C ALA A 190 -18.57 2.14 -7.40
N GLU A 191 -18.51 3.24 -6.64
CA GLU A 191 -19.35 4.42 -6.84
C GLU A 191 -19.16 5.03 -8.23
N GLY A 192 -17.91 5.25 -8.66
CA GLY A 192 -17.59 5.79 -9.97
C GLY A 192 -18.10 4.89 -11.12
N PHE A 193 -17.90 3.58 -10.97
CA PHE A 193 -18.39 2.59 -11.93
C PHE A 193 -19.93 2.59 -12.02
N GLU A 194 -20.62 2.50 -10.88
CA GLU A 194 -22.08 2.47 -10.83
C GLU A 194 -22.71 3.76 -11.34
N ALA A 195 -22.08 4.91 -11.06
CA ALA A 195 -22.52 6.20 -11.60
C ALA A 195 -22.43 6.23 -13.13
N ALA A 196 -21.32 5.75 -13.69
CA ALA A 196 -21.14 5.67 -15.15
C ALA A 196 -22.13 4.68 -15.80
N VAL A 197 -22.36 3.50 -15.18
CA VAL A 197 -23.41 2.56 -15.64
C VAL A 197 -24.78 3.21 -15.67
N ALA A 198 -25.13 4.01 -14.66
CA ALA A 198 -26.44 4.65 -14.56
C ALA A 198 -26.69 5.68 -15.67
N GLU A 199 -25.65 6.22 -16.30
CA GLU A 199 -25.76 7.15 -17.43
C GLU A 199 -26.06 6.44 -18.76
N ASN A 200 -25.81 5.12 -18.86
CA ASN A 200 -26.07 4.33 -20.07
C ASN A 200 -27.17 3.29 -19.87
N PRO A 201 -28.42 3.54 -20.36
CA PRO A 201 -29.55 2.64 -20.17
C PRO A 201 -29.44 1.28 -20.92
N ALA A 202 -28.41 1.10 -21.78
CA ALA A 202 -28.13 -0.20 -22.40
C ALA A 202 -27.50 -1.20 -21.42
N PHE A 203 -26.96 -0.70 -20.29
CA PHE A 203 -26.36 -1.54 -19.28
C PHE A 203 -27.21 -1.62 -18.02
N THR A 204 -27.03 -2.73 -17.29
CA THR A 204 -27.68 -2.94 -16.00
C THR A 204 -26.64 -3.47 -15.01
N SER A 205 -26.41 -2.74 -13.93
CA SER A 205 -25.56 -3.23 -12.85
C SER A 205 -26.27 -4.31 -12.02
N LEU A 206 -25.53 -5.36 -11.68
CA LEU A 206 -25.91 -6.39 -10.71
C LEU A 206 -25.44 -6.04 -9.28
N GLY A 207 -24.85 -4.85 -9.13
CA GLY A 207 -24.31 -4.35 -7.87
C GLY A 207 -22.95 -4.94 -7.52
N VAL A 208 -22.53 -4.73 -6.27
CA VAL A 208 -21.22 -5.13 -5.76
C VAL A 208 -21.30 -6.44 -5.01
N GLN A 209 -20.40 -7.37 -5.33
CA GLN A 209 -20.16 -8.60 -4.57
C GLN A 209 -18.80 -8.50 -3.88
N TYR A 210 -18.70 -8.95 -2.64
CA TYR A 210 -17.52 -8.73 -1.81
C TYR A 210 -16.68 -9.99 -1.65
N SER A 211 -15.41 -9.91 -2.08
CA SER A 211 -14.45 -11.02 -2.08
C SER A 211 -13.66 -11.17 -0.78
N GLN A 212 -13.75 -10.20 0.13
CA GLN A 212 -12.95 -10.13 1.36
C GLN A 212 -11.44 -10.19 1.09
N ASN A 213 -11.03 -9.52 0.03
CA ASN A 213 -9.63 -9.49 -0.44
C ASN A 213 -9.03 -10.89 -0.72
N GLN A 214 -9.87 -11.87 -1.05
CA GLN A 214 -9.46 -13.25 -1.28
C GLN A 214 -9.69 -13.66 -2.74
N PRO A 215 -8.63 -13.98 -3.52
CA PRO A 215 -8.76 -14.34 -4.93
C PRO A 215 -9.65 -15.59 -5.14
N ALA A 216 -9.56 -16.57 -4.24
CA ALA A 216 -10.39 -17.78 -4.32
C ALA A 216 -11.88 -17.45 -4.20
N ARG A 217 -12.25 -16.54 -3.28
CA ARG A 217 -13.64 -16.11 -3.10
C ARG A 217 -14.13 -15.29 -4.29
N ALA A 218 -13.30 -14.41 -4.83
CA ALA A 218 -13.62 -13.68 -6.07
C ALA A 218 -13.90 -14.65 -7.23
N ALA A 219 -13.09 -15.71 -7.38
CA ALA A 219 -13.29 -16.74 -8.39
C ALA A 219 -14.60 -17.50 -8.21
N GLU A 220 -14.98 -17.85 -6.97
CA GLU A 220 -16.26 -18.49 -6.65
C GLU A 220 -17.44 -17.58 -6.99
N ILE A 221 -17.37 -16.29 -6.62
CA ILE A 221 -18.40 -15.28 -6.93
C ILE A 221 -18.59 -15.17 -8.43
N VAL A 222 -17.51 -14.98 -9.20
CA VAL A 222 -17.56 -14.83 -10.65
C VAL A 222 -18.11 -16.08 -11.33
N THR A 223 -17.60 -17.26 -10.94
CA THR A 223 -18.09 -18.54 -11.49
C THR A 223 -19.59 -18.72 -11.22
N GLY A 224 -20.05 -18.43 -10.00
CA GLY A 224 -21.45 -18.53 -9.61
C GLY A 224 -22.34 -17.53 -10.33
N ALA A 225 -21.89 -16.29 -10.48
CA ALA A 225 -22.61 -15.24 -11.18
C ALA A 225 -22.82 -15.58 -12.65
N LEU A 226 -21.77 -16.02 -13.35
CA LEU A 226 -21.83 -16.41 -14.77
C LEU A 226 -22.69 -17.64 -15.02
N GLN A 227 -22.78 -18.57 -14.05
CA GLN A 227 -23.70 -19.71 -14.13
C GLN A 227 -25.15 -19.32 -13.87
N ALA A 228 -25.38 -18.32 -13.00
CA ALA A 228 -26.71 -17.87 -12.65
C ALA A 228 -27.30 -16.89 -13.69
N ASP A 229 -26.46 -16.08 -14.32
CA ASP A 229 -26.88 -15.03 -15.26
C ASP A 229 -25.99 -15.01 -16.50
N PRO A 230 -26.42 -15.64 -17.61
CA PRO A 230 -25.65 -15.67 -18.86
C PRO A 230 -25.65 -14.34 -19.64
N ASP A 231 -26.42 -13.33 -19.20
CA ASP A 231 -26.48 -11.99 -19.83
C ASP A 231 -25.37 -11.06 -19.29
N ILE A 232 -24.53 -11.52 -18.37
CA ILE A 232 -23.36 -10.77 -17.90
C ILE A 232 -22.37 -10.64 -19.08
N VAL A 233 -22.04 -9.40 -19.43
CA VAL A 233 -21.08 -9.06 -20.49
C VAL A 233 -19.78 -8.47 -19.95
N GLY A 234 -19.81 -7.92 -18.72
CA GLY A 234 -18.67 -7.24 -18.12
C GLY A 234 -18.54 -7.48 -16.62
N ILE A 235 -17.29 -7.56 -16.15
CA ILE A 235 -16.93 -7.67 -14.74
C ILE A 235 -15.89 -6.61 -14.44
N PHE A 236 -16.16 -5.75 -13.48
CA PHE A 236 -15.19 -4.85 -12.89
C PHE A 236 -14.67 -5.45 -11.58
N ALA A 237 -13.37 -5.73 -11.52
CA ALA A 237 -12.68 -6.19 -10.33
C ALA A 237 -11.94 -5.02 -9.68
N ALA A 238 -12.43 -4.55 -8.53
CA ALA A 238 -12.09 -3.25 -7.98
C ALA A 238 -10.70 -3.18 -7.29
N ASN A 239 -9.95 -4.30 -7.25
CA ASN A 239 -8.57 -4.34 -6.77
C ASN A 239 -7.79 -5.54 -7.32
N LEU A 240 -6.49 -5.62 -6.98
CA LEU A 240 -5.54 -6.64 -7.44
C LEU A 240 -6.07 -8.07 -7.25
N PHE A 241 -6.41 -8.46 -6.03
CA PHE A 241 -6.85 -9.84 -5.72
C PHE A 241 -8.22 -10.18 -6.30
N ALA A 242 -9.12 -9.19 -6.42
CA ALA A 242 -10.39 -9.38 -7.10
C ALA A 242 -10.19 -9.67 -8.60
N ALA A 243 -9.23 -9.00 -9.26
CA ALA A 243 -8.93 -9.22 -10.68
C ALA A 243 -8.29 -10.58 -10.94
N GLU A 244 -7.36 -11.01 -10.10
CA GLU A 244 -6.78 -12.36 -10.16
C GLU A 244 -7.85 -13.46 -10.00
N GLY A 245 -8.76 -13.23 -9.05
CA GLY A 245 -9.90 -14.11 -8.81
C GLY A 245 -10.86 -14.12 -9.98
N ALA A 246 -11.20 -12.95 -10.54
CA ALA A 246 -12.10 -12.84 -11.69
C ALA A 246 -11.55 -13.59 -12.91
N ALA A 247 -10.26 -13.40 -13.24
CA ALA A 247 -9.59 -14.14 -14.30
C ALA A 247 -9.65 -15.66 -14.09
N THR A 248 -9.51 -16.10 -12.85
CA THR A 248 -9.62 -17.52 -12.49
C THR A 248 -11.06 -18.04 -12.61
N GLY A 249 -12.04 -17.25 -12.12
CA GLY A 249 -13.47 -17.61 -12.15
C GLY A 249 -14.01 -17.76 -13.56
N ILE A 250 -13.60 -16.91 -14.50
CA ILE A 250 -13.98 -17.01 -15.91
C ILE A 250 -13.44 -18.30 -16.55
N ARG A 251 -12.16 -18.62 -16.30
CA ARG A 251 -11.58 -19.89 -16.77
C ARG A 251 -12.31 -21.11 -16.21
N GLN A 252 -12.70 -21.07 -14.93
CA GLN A 252 -13.47 -22.16 -14.30
C GLN A 252 -14.90 -22.27 -14.83
N ALA A 253 -15.56 -21.14 -15.11
CA ALA A 253 -16.90 -21.11 -15.72
C ALA A 253 -16.89 -21.63 -17.14
N GLY A 254 -15.76 -21.55 -17.87
CA GLY A 254 -15.62 -21.96 -19.26
C GLY A 254 -16.48 -21.10 -20.21
N VAL A 255 -16.72 -19.82 -19.84
CA VAL A 255 -17.50 -18.85 -20.61
C VAL A 255 -16.54 -17.95 -21.35
N GLU A 256 -16.85 -17.67 -22.62
CA GLU A 256 -16.10 -16.75 -23.48
C GLU A 256 -16.92 -15.46 -23.71
N GLY A 257 -16.23 -14.38 -24.09
CA GLY A 257 -16.88 -13.12 -24.47
C GLY A 257 -17.24 -12.22 -23.29
N ILE A 258 -16.76 -12.49 -22.08
CA ILE A 258 -16.89 -11.60 -20.93
C ILE A 258 -15.74 -10.62 -20.89
N THR A 259 -16.03 -9.33 -20.84
CA THR A 259 -15.02 -8.27 -20.66
C THR A 259 -14.70 -8.13 -19.20
N VAL A 260 -13.43 -8.37 -18.82
CA VAL A 260 -12.92 -8.13 -17.47
C VAL A 260 -12.05 -6.90 -17.46
N VAL A 261 -12.35 -5.97 -16.58
CA VAL A 261 -11.47 -4.85 -16.27
C VAL A 261 -11.05 -4.96 -14.81
N GLY A 262 -9.74 -4.99 -14.57
CA GLY A 262 -9.15 -5.01 -13.24
C GLY A 262 -8.69 -3.63 -12.82
N PHE A 263 -8.82 -3.30 -11.55
CA PHE A 263 -8.03 -2.24 -10.93
C PHE A 263 -6.69 -2.82 -10.51
N ASP A 264 -5.63 -2.01 -10.52
CA ASP A 264 -4.24 -2.39 -10.29
C ASP A 264 -3.56 -3.06 -11.50
N ALA A 265 -2.24 -3.25 -11.41
CA ALA A 265 -1.43 -3.81 -12.48
C ALA A 265 -0.28 -4.70 -11.94
N GLY A 266 -0.60 -5.61 -11.02
CA GLY A 266 0.34 -6.61 -10.51
C GLY A 266 0.80 -7.58 -11.61
N PRO A 267 1.91 -8.30 -11.41
CA PRO A 267 2.47 -9.21 -12.40
C PRO A 267 1.45 -10.24 -12.93
N ALA A 268 0.66 -10.86 -12.05
CA ALA A 268 -0.36 -11.84 -12.45
C ALA A 268 -1.50 -11.21 -13.27
N GLN A 269 -1.88 -9.96 -12.98
CA GLN A 269 -2.86 -9.22 -13.76
C GLN A 269 -2.33 -8.88 -15.16
N VAL A 270 -1.06 -8.45 -15.25
CA VAL A 270 -0.39 -8.18 -16.54
C VAL A 270 -0.30 -9.46 -17.38
N GLU A 271 0.05 -10.60 -16.77
CA GLU A 271 0.02 -11.90 -17.46
C GLU A 271 -1.40 -12.25 -17.94
N ALA A 272 -2.44 -12.02 -17.13
CA ALA A 272 -3.83 -12.26 -17.51
C ALA A 272 -4.28 -11.35 -18.66
N LEU A 273 -3.83 -10.10 -18.69
CA LEU A 273 -4.05 -9.15 -19.78
C LEU A 273 -3.38 -9.64 -21.08
N GLN A 274 -2.09 -10.01 -21.02
CA GLN A 274 -1.36 -10.54 -22.17
C GLN A 274 -1.94 -11.85 -22.69
N ALA A 275 -2.50 -12.68 -21.81
CA ALA A 275 -3.22 -13.90 -22.18
C ALA A 275 -4.65 -13.64 -22.72
N GLY A 276 -5.14 -12.39 -22.67
CA GLY A 276 -6.48 -12.02 -23.13
C GLY A 276 -7.61 -12.44 -22.18
N THR A 277 -7.31 -12.85 -20.94
CA THR A 277 -8.32 -13.18 -19.93
C THR A 277 -8.89 -11.92 -19.26
N VAL A 278 -8.07 -10.87 -19.15
CA VAL A 278 -8.42 -9.52 -18.72
C VAL A 278 -8.23 -8.60 -19.94
N GLN A 279 -9.13 -7.63 -20.15
CA GLN A 279 -9.09 -6.77 -21.33
C GLN A 279 -8.48 -5.41 -21.07
N ALA A 280 -8.59 -4.91 -19.84
CA ALA A 280 -7.95 -3.66 -19.43
C ALA A 280 -7.61 -3.69 -17.93
N LEU A 281 -6.60 -2.91 -17.54
CA LEU A 281 -6.20 -2.67 -16.17
C LEU A 281 -6.19 -1.16 -15.90
N VAL A 282 -6.72 -0.75 -14.77
CA VAL A 282 -6.63 0.62 -14.25
C VAL A 282 -5.46 0.66 -13.27
N ALA A 283 -4.27 0.96 -13.77
CA ALA A 283 -3.03 0.97 -13.00
C ALA A 283 -2.88 2.29 -12.24
N GLN A 284 -2.72 2.23 -10.93
CA GLN A 284 -2.44 3.38 -10.08
C GLN A 284 -0.95 3.76 -10.14
N GLU A 285 -0.57 4.80 -9.40
CA GLU A 285 0.80 5.26 -9.23
C GLU A 285 1.32 5.02 -7.79
N PRO A 286 1.40 3.76 -7.30
CA PRO A 286 1.71 3.51 -5.89
C PRO A 286 3.08 4.02 -5.45
N ALA A 287 4.11 3.96 -6.30
CA ALA A 287 5.41 4.53 -5.98
C ALA A 287 5.34 6.06 -5.78
N ASN A 288 4.53 6.76 -6.58
CA ASN A 288 4.31 8.19 -6.46
C ASN A 288 3.52 8.54 -5.18
N ILE A 289 2.48 7.75 -4.85
CA ILE A 289 1.74 7.89 -3.58
C ILE A 289 2.71 7.79 -2.39
N GLY A 290 3.57 6.77 -2.40
CA GLY A 290 4.55 6.55 -1.35
C GLY A 290 5.58 7.68 -1.25
N ARG A 291 6.13 8.13 -2.39
CA ARG A 291 7.06 9.27 -2.46
C ARG A 291 6.45 10.53 -1.88
N GLN A 292 5.26 10.90 -2.33
CA GLN A 292 4.56 12.08 -1.82
C GLN A 292 4.25 11.96 -0.34
N GLY A 293 3.95 10.76 0.17
CA GLY A 293 3.77 10.50 1.60
C GLY A 293 4.99 10.88 2.41
N VAL A 294 6.18 10.48 1.99
CA VAL A 294 7.45 10.88 2.64
C VAL A 294 7.67 12.38 2.53
N GLU A 295 7.46 12.97 1.36
CA GLU A 295 7.65 14.41 1.14
C GLU A 295 6.75 15.25 2.05
N GLN A 296 5.45 14.90 2.19
CA GLN A 296 4.53 15.61 3.07
C GLN A 296 4.90 15.44 4.56
N ALA A 297 5.31 14.23 4.97
CA ALA A 297 5.77 13.99 6.33
C ALA A 297 7.00 14.84 6.68
N ILE A 298 7.99 14.90 5.79
CA ILE A 298 9.21 15.68 6.00
C ILE A 298 8.93 17.19 5.96
N ALA A 299 8.07 17.67 5.05
CA ALA A 299 7.66 19.06 5.01
C ALA A 299 7.04 19.50 6.36
N GLN A 300 6.14 18.69 6.91
CA GLN A 300 5.53 18.93 8.21
C GLN A 300 6.58 18.96 9.34
N LEU A 301 7.47 17.98 9.40
CA LEU A 301 8.53 17.90 10.42
C LEU A 301 9.50 19.08 10.36
N ASN A 302 9.73 19.65 9.18
CA ASN A 302 10.52 20.87 8.97
C ASN A 302 9.74 22.17 9.24
N GLY A 303 8.42 22.09 9.48
CA GLY A 303 7.56 23.26 9.65
C GLY A 303 7.27 24.00 8.34
N GLU A 304 7.32 23.30 7.22
CA GLU A 304 6.98 23.78 5.88
C GLU A 304 5.48 23.60 5.59
N GLU A 305 4.97 24.21 4.53
CA GLU A 305 3.58 24.04 4.11
C GLU A 305 3.35 22.64 3.53
N THR A 306 2.23 22.00 3.88
CA THR A 306 1.79 20.69 3.39
C THR A 306 0.49 20.81 2.61
N GLU A 307 0.26 19.89 1.69
CA GLU A 307 -1.00 19.76 0.97
C GLU A 307 -1.92 18.78 1.74
N PRO A 308 -3.10 19.20 2.20
CA PRO A 308 -3.96 18.35 3.02
C PRO A 308 -4.56 17.17 2.26
N GLU A 309 -4.69 17.29 0.93
CA GLU A 309 -5.24 16.24 0.07
C GLU A 309 -4.52 16.27 -1.28
N ILE A 310 -3.98 15.12 -1.69
CA ILE A 310 -3.28 14.93 -2.96
C ILE A 310 -3.94 13.77 -3.69
N GLN A 311 -4.40 14.05 -4.91
CA GLN A 311 -4.96 13.04 -5.79
C GLN A 311 -3.95 12.69 -6.90
N THR A 312 -3.52 11.43 -6.99
CA THR A 312 -2.69 10.93 -8.09
C THR A 312 -3.56 10.41 -9.23
N GLY A 313 -2.98 10.29 -10.43
CA GLY A 313 -3.64 9.75 -11.59
C GLY A 313 -3.66 8.22 -11.63
N PHE A 314 -4.04 7.72 -12.81
CA PHE A 314 -3.96 6.31 -13.17
C PHE A 314 -3.67 6.16 -14.68
N THR A 315 -3.18 5.00 -15.07
CA THR A 315 -2.94 4.64 -16.48
C THR A 315 -3.83 3.46 -16.88
N ILE A 316 -4.51 3.55 -18.00
CA ILE A 316 -5.24 2.41 -18.56
C ILE A 316 -4.27 1.55 -19.37
N ILE A 317 -4.04 0.33 -18.90
CA ILE A 317 -3.21 -0.67 -19.61
C ILE A 317 -4.13 -1.63 -20.36
N THR A 318 -3.85 -1.83 -21.65
CA THR A 318 -4.55 -2.75 -22.54
C THR A 318 -3.52 -3.62 -23.31
N ALA A 319 -3.99 -4.59 -24.05
CA ALA A 319 -3.11 -5.39 -24.93
C ALA A 319 -2.34 -4.53 -25.96
N GLU A 320 -2.81 -3.31 -26.24
CA GLU A 320 -2.17 -2.43 -27.24
C GLU A 320 -0.96 -1.68 -26.67
N ASN A 321 -0.97 -1.39 -25.35
CA ASN A 321 0.08 -0.56 -24.71
C ASN A 321 0.86 -1.27 -23.59
N VAL A 322 0.52 -2.50 -23.20
CA VAL A 322 1.19 -3.23 -22.11
C VAL A 322 2.71 -3.40 -22.33
N ASP A 323 3.15 -3.52 -23.58
CA ASP A 323 4.57 -3.65 -23.93
C ASP A 323 5.26 -2.32 -24.24
N THR A 324 4.55 -1.18 -24.16
CA THR A 324 5.15 0.14 -24.31
C THR A 324 5.90 0.56 -23.05
N PRO A 325 6.84 1.52 -23.13
CA PRO A 325 7.50 2.05 -21.93
C PRO A 325 6.50 2.56 -20.87
N GLU A 326 5.41 3.22 -21.27
CA GLU A 326 4.37 3.72 -20.39
C GLU A 326 3.62 2.59 -19.68
N GLY A 327 3.20 1.54 -20.41
CA GLY A 327 2.54 0.38 -19.84
C GLY A 327 3.43 -0.42 -18.88
N GLN A 328 4.73 -0.51 -19.20
CA GLN A 328 5.71 -1.18 -18.33
C GLN A 328 6.04 -0.37 -17.07
N GLU A 329 6.07 0.96 -17.17
CA GLU A 329 6.26 1.86 -16.02
C GLU A 329 5.08 1.81 -15.06
N ALA A 330 3.86 1.66 -15.59
CA ALA A 330 2.64 1.56 -14.80
C ALA A 330 2.45 0.18 -14.14
N ALA A 331 3.18 -0.86 -14.56
CA ALA A 331 3.12 -2.18 -13.95
C ALA A 331 3.82 -2.21 -12.58
N TYR A 332 3.23 -2.97 -11.65
CA TYR A 332 3.71 -3.03 -10.26
C TYR A 332 4.91 -3.96 -10.10
N ARG A 333 5.72 -3.66 -9.08
CA ARG A 333 6.92 -4.43 -8.71
C ARG A 333 6.55 -5.52 -7.70
N ALA A 334 7.13 -6.70 -7.84
CA ALA A 334 7.01 -7.77 -6.85
C ALA A 334 8.07 -7.66 -5.73
N GLU A 335 9.10 -6.85 -5.93
CA GLU A 335 10.19 -6.60 -4.96
C GLU A 335 10.86 -5.24 -5.27
N CYS A 336 11.42 -4.60 -4.29
CA CYS A 336 12.30 -3.46 -4.44
C CYS A 336 13.73 -3.95 -4.64
#